data_228f974de829fbf879ee7deae8e5a6a8
#
_entry.id   228f974de829fbf879ee7deae8e5a6a8
#
_cell.length_a   1.000
_cell.length_b   1.000
_cell.length_c   1.000
_cell.angle_alpha   90.00
_cell.angle_beta   90.00
_cell.angle_gamma   90.00
#
_symmetry.space_group_name_H-M   'P 1'
#
loop_
_entity.id
_entity.type
_entity.pdbx_description
1 polymer ?
#
loop_
_entity_poly.entity_id
_entity_poly.type
_entity_poly.pdbx_seq_one_letter_code
_entity_poly.pdbx_strand_id
1 'polypeptide(L)'
;ENSPFGGTYFPKQASRSDIYDFCVNELLFLMSDESPLHSPGTLYPRADKGSAAGLLVRMYLNSEVYTGVPRWQETKSMCEHVFGMGYSLCPDYAALFRGDNGENPQARGEMLWTIDYDAENTQSYGGTSYILSASLASTDITDQSRPNGQRNGWAGLRVPYEFVSKHFDVSGQ
;
A
#
# COMPACT_ATOMS: atom_id res chain seq x y z
N GLU A 1 15.17 -7.42 28.34
CA GLU A 1 14.95 -8.56 29.26
C GLU A 1 14.82 -9.82 28.45
N ASN A 2 15.77 -10.73 28.64
CA ASN A 2 15.78 -12.03 28.00
C ASN A 2 14.57 -12.85 28.49
N SER A 3 13.51 -12.91 27.72
CA SER A 3 12.49 -13.93 27.90
C SER A 3 13.13 -15.29 27.71
N PRO A 4 13.11 -16.16 28.71
CA PRO A 4 13.61 -17.51 28.51
C PRO A 4 12.67 -18.25 27.56
N PHE A 5 13.05 -18.37 26.30
CA PHE A 5 12.44 -19.30 25.36
C PHE A 5 12.81 -20.73 25.75
N GLY A 6 12.24 -21.18 26.85
CA GLY A 6 12.32 -22.54 27.37
C GLY A 6 10.91 -23.08 27.55
N GLY A 7 10.45 -23.77 26.61
CA GLY A 7 9.43 -24.83 26.55
C GLY A 7 8.03 -24.66 27.15
N THR A 8 7.72 -23.68 27.98
CA THR A 8 6.39 -23.58 28.63
C THR A 8 5.84 -22.17 28.85
N TYR A 9 6.52 -21.14 28.37
CA TYR A 9 5.99 -19.77 28.45
C TYR A 9 5.10 -19.46 27.26
N PHE A 10 3.80 -19.40 27.50
CA PHE A 10 2.84 -18.88 26.53
C PHE A 10 2.55 -17.42 26.86
N PRO A 11 2.85 -16.46 25.97
CA PRO A 11 2.52 -15.07 26.21
C PRO A 11 1.00 -14.91 26.31
N LYS A 12 0.53 -14.01 27.17
CA LYS A 12 -0.88 -13.67 27.26
C LYS A 12 -1.36 -13.09 25.93
N GLN A 13 -2.53 -13.51 25.48
CA GLN A 13 -3.20 -12.86 24.35
C GLN A 13 -3.62 -11.45 24.77
N ALA A 14 -3.18 -10.45 24.02
CA ALA A 14 -3.65 -9.07 24.17
C ALA A 14 -5.06 -8.91 23.59
N SER A 15 -5.84 -7.99 24.13
CA SER A 15 -7.12 -7.64 23.54
C SER A 15 -6.91 -6.88 22.22
N ARG A 16 -7.96 -6.88 21.36
CA ARG A 16 -7.92 -6.12 20.13
C ARG A 16 -7.74 -4.61 20.38
N SER A 17 -8.37 -4.09 21.42
CA SER A 17 -8.25 -2.69 21.81
C SER A 17 -6.84 -2.35 22.29
N ASP A 18 -6.19 -3.22 23.08
CA ASP A 18 -4.82 -2.99 23.53
C ASP A 18 -3.84 -2.93 22.34
N ILE A 19 -4.01 -3.81 21.35
CA ILE A 19 -3.19 -3.80 20.12
C ILE A 19 -3.48 -2.54 19.30
N TYR A 20 -4.74 -2.15 19.18
CA TYR A 20 -5.13 -0.93 18.48
C TYR A 20 -4.48 0.30 19.12
N ASP A 21 -4.59 0.45 20.44
CA ASP A 21 -4.01 1.59 21.16
C ASP A 21 -2.48 1.60 21.07
N PHE A 22 -1.85 0.44 21.15
CA PHE A 22 -0.40 0.31 20.90
C PHE A 22 -0.04 0.83 19.51
N CYS A 23 -0.71 0.36 18.44
CA CYS A 23 -0.43 0.80 17.09
C CYS A 23 -0.64 2.31 16.89
N VAL A 24 -1.73 2.86 17.45
CA VAL A 24 -2.00 4.31 17.38
C VAL A 24 -0.91 5.11 18.08
N ASN A 25 -0.50 4.70 19.29
CA ASN A 25 0.54 5.40 20.05
C ASN A 25 1.91 5.35 19.33
N GLU A 26 2.29 4.20 18.75
CA GLU A 26 3.50 4.08 17.94
C GLU A 26 3.45 5.00 16.71
N LEU A 27 2.34 5.06 16.00
CA LEU A 27 2.19 5.94 14.83
C LEU A 27 2.24 7.42 15.21
N LEU A 28 1.64 7.81 16.33
CA LEU A 28 1.75 9.18 16.84
C LEU A 28 3.19 9.54 17.20
N PHE A 29 3.92 8.63 17.86
CA PHE A 29 5.35 8.81 18.13
C PHE A 29 6.14 8.96 16.83
N LEU A 30 5.88 8.09 15.82
CA LEU A 30 6.58 8.14 14.53
C LEU A 30 6.36 9.45 13.77
N MET A 31 5.28 10.16 14.03
CA MET A 31 4.99 11.48 13.46
C MET A 31 5.59 12.63 14.26
N SER A 32 6.01 12.42 15.50
CA SER A 32 6.53 13.46 16.40
C SER A 32 7.91 13.98 15.96
N ASP A 33 8.36 15.08 16.55
CA ASP A 33 9.69 15.64 16.30
C ASP A 33 10.82 14.80 16.91
N GLU A 34 10.50 13.95 17.87
CA GLU A 34 11.45 13.03 18.52
C GLU A 34 11.72 11.78 17.67
N SER A 35 10.90 11.54 16.66
CA SER A 35 11.01 10.38 15.76
C SER A 35 12.19 10.52 14.81
N PRO A 36 12.94 9.42 14.53
CA PRO A 36 13.98 9.39 13.51
C PRO A 36 13.44 9.39 12.07
N LEU A 37 12.12 9.31 11.86
CA LEU A 37 11.55 9.33 10.53
C LEU A 37 11.74 10.69 9.87
N HIS A 38 12.10 10.63 8.59
CA HIS A 38 12.26 11.82 7.76
C HIS A 38 10.92 12.49 7.43
N SER A 39 10.99 13.75 7.02
CA SER A 39 9.86 14.46 6.43
C SER A 39 9.41 13.79 5.12
N PRO A 40 8.14 13.96 4.74
CA PRO A 40 7.58 13.35 3.55
C PRO A 40 8.41 13.56 2.28
N GLY A 41 8.60 12.49 1.51
CA GLY A 41 9.29 12.51 0.23
C GLY A 41 10.80 12.71 0.26
N THR A 42 11.42 12.83 1.43
CA THR A 42 12.87 13.12 1.55
C THR A 42 13.74 11.94 1.11
N LEU A 43 13.37 10.72 1.44
CA LEU A 43 14.12 9.49 1.15
C LEU A 43 13.22 8.43 0.51
N TYR A 44 12.70 8.72 -0.67
CA TYR A 44 11.96 7.74 -1.45
C TYR A 44 12.86 6.52 -1.78
N PRO A 45 12.37 5.28 -1.64
CA PRO A 45 11.02 4.82 -1.28
C PRO A 45 10.84 4.46 0.21
N ARG A 46 11.67 4.97 1.08
CA ARG A 46 11.61 4.66 2.52
C ARG A 46 10.36 5.23 3.17
N ALA A 47 9.83 4.48 4.16
CA ALA A 47 8.76 5.00 5.00
C ALA A 47 9.22 6.29 5.72
N ASP A 48 8.33 7.26 5.79
CA ASP A 48 8.53 8.57 6.38
C ASP A 48 7.34 8.99 7.26
N LYS A 49 7.33 10.21 7.78
CA LYS A 49 6.21 10.71 8.60
C LYS A 49 4.88 10.74 7.86
N GLY A 50 4.87 10.90 6.53
CA GLY A 50 3.66 10.83 5.72
C GLY A 50 3.10 9.42 5.62
N SER A 51 3.97 8.42 5.52
CA SER A 51 3.60 6.99 5.58
C SER A 51 2.92 6.65 6.91
N ALA A 52 3.48 7.13 8.03
CA ALA A 52 2.91 6.94 9.36
C ALA A 52 1.54 7.63 9.48
N ALA A 53 1.42 8.86 9.00
CA ALA A 53 0.16 9.62 8.98
C ALA A 53 -0.92 8.91 8.17
N GLY A 54 -0.59 8.43 6.96
CA GLY A 54 -1.54 7.69 6.12
C GLY A 54 -2.04 6.40 6.76
N LEU A 55 -1.16 5.68 7.47
CA LEU A 55 -1.56 4.50 8.22
C LEU A 55 -2.46 4.87 9.41
N LEU A 56 -2.16 5.97 10.10
CA LEU A 56 -2.98 6.46 11.22
C LEU A 56 -4.38 6.87 10.76
N VAL A 57 -4.54 7.48 9.58
CA VAL A 57 -5.86 7.73 8.97
C VAL A 57 -6.65 6.42 8.86
N ARG A 58 -6.03 5.36 8.36
CA ARG A 58 -6.70 4.05 8.23
C ARG A 58 -7.05 3.43 9.57
N MET A 59 -6.19 3.58 10.59
CA MET A 59 -6.46 3.12 11.96
C MET A 59 -7.68 3.84 12.54
N TYR A 60 -7.74 5.16 12.46
CA TYR A 60 -8.87 5.95 12.97
C TYR A 60 -10.17 5.66 12.22
N LEU A 61 -10.12 5.56 10.89
CA LEU A 61 -11.29 5.26 10.06
C LEU A 61 -11.94 3.91 10.44
N ASN A 62 -11.12 2.91 10.77
CA ASN A 62 -11.59 1.58 11.12
C ASN A 62 -11.70 1.34 12.64
N SER A 63 -11.56 2.37 13.45
CA SER A 63 -11.54 2.26 14.91
C SER A 63 -12.78 1.56 15.49
N GLU A 64 -13.95 1.89 14.98
CA GLU A 64 -15.22 1.29 15.43
C GLU A 64 -15.22 -0.24 15.20
N VAL A 65 -14.67 -0.72 14.10
CA VAL A 65 -14.56 -2.16 13.81
C VAL A 65 -13.60 -2.86 14.77
N TYR A 66 -12.55 -2.18 15.18
CA TYR A 66 -11.52 -2.77 16.04
C TYR A 66 -11.85 -2.69 17.53
N THR A 67 -12.44 -1.57 17.96
CA THR A 67 -12.60 -1.24 19.37
C THR A 67 -14.07 -1.07 19.80
N GLY A 68 -15.00 -0.98 18.84
CA GLY A 68 -16.39 -0.59 19.08
C GLY A 68 -16.60 0.93 19.28
N VAL A 69 -15.53 1.73 19.18
CA VAL A 69 -15.59 3.19 19.37
C VAL A 69 -15.17 3.90 18.08
N PRO A 70 -16.06 4.69 17.44
CA PRO A 70 -15.71 5.44 16.24
C PRO A 70 -14.78 6.62 16.55
N ARG A 71 -13.88 6.94 15.60
CA ARG A 71 -12.96 8.10 15.66
C ARG A 71 -13.03 8.94 14.39
N TRP A 72 -14.22 9.28 13.96
CA TRP A 72 -14.46 10.03 12.71
C TRP A 72 -13.82 11.41 12.70
N GLN A 73 -13.82 12.09 13.84
CA GLN A 73 -13.24 13.43 13.94
C GLN A 73 -11.72 13.38 13.85
N GLU A 74 -11.09 12.41 14.52
CA GLU A 74 -9.65 12.18 14.44
C GLU A 74 -9.26 11.78 13.02
N THR A 75 -10.07 10.94 12.34
CA THR A 75 -9.86 10.59 10.92
C THR A 75 -9.85 11.83 10.06
N LYS A 76 -10.85 12.71 10.20
CA LYS A 76 -10.92 13.96 9.41
C LYS A 76 -9.71 14.85 9.65
N SER A 77 -9.38 15.10 10.92
CA SER A 77 -8.24 15.94 11.28
C SER A 77 -6.93 15.39 10.76
N MET A 78 -6.75 14.07 10.76
CA MET A 78 -5.55 13.43 10.23
C MET A 78 -5.49 13.49 8.69
N CYS A 79 -6.62 13.37 8.00
CA CYS A 79 -6.67 13.62 6.55
C CYS A 79 -6.25 15.07 6.21
N GLU A 80 -6.77 16.06 6.94
CA GLU A 80 -6.39 17.47 6.76
C GLU A 80 -4.90 17.68 7.02
N HIS A 81 -4.34 16.99 8.02
CA HIS A 81 -2.90 17.01 8.28
C HIS A 81 -2.10 16.44 7.11
N VAL A 82 -2.48 15.29 6.55
CA VAL A 82 -1.83 14.68 5.38
C VAL A 82 -1.88 15.62 4.17
N PHE A 83 -3.01 16.30 3.92
CA PHE A 83 -3.12 17.28 2.84
C PHE A 83 -2.14 18.44 3.01
N GLY A 84 -1.83 18.82 4.26
CA GLY A 84 -0.83 19.84 4.57
C GLY A 84 0.63 19.41 4.39
N MET A 85 0.90 18.11 4.18
CA MET A 85 2.26 17.56 4.06
C MET A 85 2.90 17.71 2.68
N GLY A 86 2.20 18.32 1.70
CA GLY A 86 2.73 18.59 0.38
C GLY A 86 2.50 17.50 -0.66
N TYR A 87 1.68 16.52 -0.37
CA TYR A 87 1.23 15.53 -1.36
C TYR A 87 0.27 16.17 -2.37
N SER A 88 0.28 15.65 -3.60
CA SER A 88 -0.62 16.10 -4.66
C SER A 88 -1.02 14.92 -5.55
N LEU A 89 -2.26 14.94 -6.03
CA LEU A 89 -2.71 13.92 -6.98
C LEU A 89 -1.93 14.02 -8.30
N CYS A 90 -1.57 12.87 -8.86
CA CYS A 90 -0.93 12.79 -10.16
C CYS A 90 -1.95 13.19 -11.25
N PRO A 91 -1.63 14.19 -12.10
CA PRO A 91 -2.56 14.64 -13.14
C PRO A 91 -2.81 13.61 -14.24
N ASP A 92 -1.87 12.68 -14.45
CA ASP A 92 -2.04 11.53 -15.32
C ASP A 92 -2.23 10.27 -14.48
N TYR A 93 -3.49 9.85 -14.29
CA TYR A 93 -3.83 8.66 -13.51
C TYR A 93 -3.12 7.39 -14.04
N ALA A 94 -2.96 7.26 -15.35
CA ALA A 94 -2.29 6.10 -15.94
C ALA A 94 -0.81 6.02 -15.56
N ALA A 95 -0.16 7.15 -15.29
CA ALA A 95 1.24 7.18 -14.88
C ALA A 95 1.50 6.47 -13.54
N LEU A 96 0.50 6.38 -12.66
CA LEU A 96 0.60 5.65 -11.39
C LEU A 96 0.83 4.14 -11.57
N PHE A 97 0.45 3.59 -12.74
CA PHE A 97 0.48 2.15 -13.02
C PHE A 97 1.51 1.75 -14.07
N ARG A 98 2.30 2.68 -14.56
CA ARG A 98 3.39 2.38 -15.49
C ARG A 98 4.59 1.77 -14.78
N GLY A 99 5.42 1.03 -15.53
CA GLY A 99 6.63 0.42 -14.99
C GLY A 99 7.68 1.40 -14.48
N ASP A 100 7.62 2.66 -14.91
CA ASP A 100 8.50 3.77 -14.52
C ASP A 100 7.86 4.71 -13.48
N ASN A 101 6.78 4.31 -12.84
CA ASN A 101 6.06 5.16 -11.86
C ASN A 101 6.95 5.61 -10.70
N GLY A 102 7.89 4.80 -10.28
CA GLY A 102 8.89 5.13 -9.24
C GLY A 102 9.91 6.20 -9.68
N GLU A 103 10.07 6.44 -10.98
CA GLU A 103 10.94 7.48 -11.53
C GLU A 103 10.17 8.77 -11.88
N ASN A 104 8.84 8.68 -11.99
CA ASN A 104 7.98 9.82 -12.31
C ASN A 104 7.72 10.68 -11.07
N PRO A 105 8.20 11.95 -11.02
CA PRO A 105 8.03 12.82 -9.85
C PRO A 105 6.56 13.11 -9.50
N GLN A 106 5.67 13.16 -10.50
CA GLN A 106 4.25 13.43 -10.28
C GLN A 106 3.55 12.22 -9.65
N ALA A 107 3.89 10.99 -10.11
CA ALA A 107 3.38 9.77 -9.51
C ALA A 107 3.91 9.61 -8.07
N ARG A 108 5.20 9.85 -7.83
CA ARG A 108 5.81 9.84 -6.50
C ARG A 108 5.17 10.86 -5.55
N GLY A 109 4.76 12.00 -6.06
CA GLY A 109 4.11 13.07 -5.29
C GLY A 109 2.74 12.68 -4.72
N GLU A 110 2.08 11.66 -5.26
CA GLU A 110 0.80 11.14 -4.75
C GLU A 110 0.99 10.02 -3.70
N MET A 111 2.09 9.27 -3.78
CA MET A 111 2.28 8.07 -3.00
C MET A 111 2.76 8.37 -1.58
N LEU A 112 1.99 7.96 -0.57
CA LEU A 112 2.37 8.10 0.84
C LEU A 112 3.43 7.08 1.26
N TRP A 113 3.38 5.87 0.70
CA TRP A 113 4.36 4.81 0.93
C TRP A 113 4.34 3.82 -0.21
N THR A 114 5.52 3.39 -0.63
CA THR A 114 5.72 2.42 -1.69
C THR A 114 6.62 1.28 -1.22
N ILE A 115 6.48 0.14 -1.89
CA ILE A 115 7.43 -0.96 -1.84
C ILE A 115 7.94 -1.12 -3.25
N ASP A 116 9.19 -0.74 -3.48
CA ASP A 116 9.77 -0.77 -4.81
C ASP A 116 10.12 -2.19 -5.23
N TYR A 117 9.83 -2.47 -6.49
CA TYR A 117 10.24 -3.68 -7.17
C TYR A 117 11.03 -3.29 -8.42
N ASP A 118 12.17 -3.92 -8.61
CA ASP A 118 12.93 -3.87 -9.86
C ASP A 118 13.07 -5.29 -10.45
N ALA A 119 13.51 -5.36 -11.69
CA ALA A 119 13.67 -6.65 -12.37
C ALA A 119 14.98 -7.37 -12.02
N GLU A 120 15.89 -6.73 -11.27
CA GLU A 120 17.24 -7.24 -11.01
C GLU A 120 17.43 -7.65 -9.54
N ASN A 121 17.16 -6.75 -8.60
CA ASN A 121 17.52 -6.93 -7.19
C ASN A 121 16.34 -7.37 -6.31
N THR A 122 15.11 -7.02 -6.69
CA THR A 122 13.90 -7.28 -5.91
C THR A 122 12.96 -8.26 -6.60
N GLN A 123 13.49 -9.20 -7.34
CA GLN A 123 12.71 -10.26 -7.97
C GLN A 123 12.11 -11.19 -6.92
N SER A 124 10.80 -11.39 -6.98
CA SER A 124 10.12 -12.42 -6.18
C SER A 124 8.90 -12.95 -6.91
N TYR A 125 8.47 -14.17 -6.56
CA TYR A 125 7.21 -14.73 -7.06
C TYR A 125 5.97 -14.11 -6.38
N GLY A 126 6.15 -13.22 -5.42
CA GLY A 126 5.09 -12.47 -4.75
C GLY A 126 4.95 -11.04 -5.27
N GLY A 127 4.07 -10.27 -4.65
CA GLY A 127 3.87 -8.84 -4.94
C GLY A 127 3.47 -8.55 -6.38
N THR A 128 4.08 -7.54 -6.96
CA THR A 128 3.78 -7.07 -8.33
C THR A 128 4.05 -8.13 -9.38
N SER A 129 5.13 -8.88 -9.27
CA SER A 129 5.46 -9.97 -10.22
C SER A 129 4.37 -11.04 -10.26
N TYR A 130 3.81 -11.40 -9.09
CA TYR A 130 2.68 -12.32 -9.01
C TYR A 130 1.43 -11.75 -9.72
N ILE A 131 1.06 -10.51 -9.42
CA ILE A 131 -0.15 -9.87 -9.98
C ILE A 131 -0.04 -9.78 -11.50
N LEU A 132 1.08 -9.28 -12.02
CA LEU A 132 1.32 -9.15 -13.46
C LEU A 132 1.30 -10.50 -14.17
N SER A 133 2.08 -11.46 -13.69
CA SER A 133 2.16 -12.77 -14.32
C SER A 133 0.85 -13.55 -14.22
N ALA A 134 0.15 -13.47 -13.09
CA ALA A 134 -1.10 -14.19 -12.89
C ALA A 134 -2.27 -13.60 -13.67
N SER A 135 -2.25 -12.31 -14.00
CA SER A 135 -3.31 -11.63 -14.76
C SER A 135 -3.21 -11.86 -16.27
N LEU A 136 -2.05 -12.29 -16.77
CA LEU A 136 -1.84 -12.54 -18.20
C LEU A 136 -2.19 -13.99 -18.59
N ALA A 137 -2.83 -14.17 -19.74
CA ALA A 137 -3.05 -15.51 -20.31
C ALA A 137 -1.73 -16.06 -20.88
N SER A 138 -1.52 -17.38 -20.78
CA SER A 138 -0.31 -18.04 -21.31
C SER A 138 -0.15 -17.92 -22.83
N THR A 139 -1.26 -17.75 -23.56
CA THR A 139 -1.30 -17.57 -25.01
C THR A 139 -0.97 -16.17 -25.49
N ASP A 140 -0.96 -15.19 -24.58
CA ASP A 140 -0.71 -13.79 -24.92
C ASP A 140 0.78 -13.45 -25.09
N ILE A 141 1.64 -14.43 -24.92
CA ILE A 141 3.10 -14.27 -24.86
C ILE A 141 3.76 -14.14 -26.24
N THR A 142 3.10 -14.61 -27.30
CA THR A 142 3.68 -14.67 -28.65
C THR A 142 3.58 -13.36 -29.41
N ASP A 143 2.76 -12.43 -28.96
CA ASP A 143 2.59 -11.14 -29.60
C ASP A 143 3.52 -10.09 -28.94
N GLN A 144 4.66 -9.85 -29.61
CA GLN A 144 5.62 -8.82 -29.19
C GLN A 144 5.07 -7.38 -29.28
N SER A 145 3.87 -7.20 -29.84
CA SER A 145 3.23 -5.89 -29.94
C SER A 145 2.50 -5.46 -28.67
N ARG A 146 2.39 -6.32 -27.65
CA ARG A 146 1.68 -6.00 -26.42
C ARG A 146 2.54 -5.17 -25.45
N PRO A 147 2.04 -4.05 -24.96
CA PRO A 147 2.84 -3.05 -24.21
C PRO A 147 3.14 -3.42 -22.76
N ASN A 148 2.79 -4.62 -22.29
CA ASN A 148 2.98 -4.99 -20.87
C ASN A 148 4.37 -5.52 -20.52
N GLY A 149 5.24 -5.79 -21.51
CA GLY A 149 6.62 -6.22 -21.32
C GLY A 149 6.83 -7.60 -20.68
N GLN A 150 5.77 -8.27 -20.26
CA GLN A 150 5.83 -9.55 -19.54
C GLN A 150 5.89 -10.73 -20.53
N ARG A 151 6.86 -11.64 -20.33
CA ARG A 151 7.05 -12.79 -21.23
C ARG A 151 6.28 -14.05 -20.87
N ASN A 152 5.86 -14.22 -19.60
CA ASN A 152 5.23 -15.44 -19.09
C ASN A 152 3.95 -15.14 -18.33
N GLY A 153 2.81 -15.50 -18.90
CA GLY A 153 1.51 -15.43 -18.21
C GLY A 153 1.18 -16.76 -17.53
N TRP A 154 0.58 -16.69 -16.34
CA TRP A 154 0.15 -17.86 -15.57
C TRP A 154 -1.34 -18.13 -15.67
N ALA A 155 -2.11 -17.23 -16.27
CA ALA A 155 -3.55 -17.36 -16.47
C ALA A 155 -4.34 -17.66 -15.17
N GLY A 156 -3.87 -17.18 -14.02
CA GLY A 156 -4.41 -17.51 -12.70
C GLY A 156 -5.51 -16.57 -12.23
N LEU A 157 -5.38 -15.27 -12.45
CA LEU A 157 -6.36 -14.28 -12.02
C LEU A 157 -7.42 -14.04 -13.12
N ARG A 158 -8.67 -13.88 -12.69
CA ARG A 158 -9.80 -13.58 -13.54
C ARG A 158 -10.62 -12.45 -12.95
N VAL A 159 -11.14 -11.60 -13.81
CA VAL A 159 -12.07 -10.54 -13.42
C VAL A 159 -13.51 -11.08 -13.61
N PRO A 160 -14.38 -10.97 -12.59
CA PRO A 160 -15.79 -11.37 -12.73
C PRO A 160 -16.49 -10.56 -13.81
N TYR A 161 -17.40 -11.21 -14.55
CA TYR A 161 -18.16 -10.55 -15.62
C TYR A 161 -18.95 -9.34 -15.12
N GLU A 162 -19.49 -9.41 -13.92
CA GLU A 162 -20.25 -8.32 -13.28
C GLU A 162 -19.39 -7.05 -13.11
N PHE A 163 -18.11 -7.21 -12.84
CA PHE A 163 -17.19 -6.07 -12.78
C PHE A 163 -16.92 -5.52 -14.18
N VAL A 164 -16.61 -6.39 -15.13
CA VAL A 164 -16.31 -5.99 -16.51
C VAL A 164 -17.50 -5.25 -17.13
N SER A 165 -18.73 -5.79 -17.01
CA SER A 165 -19.94 -5.20 -17.56
C SER A 165 -20.32 -3.84 -16.97
N LYS A 166 -19.87 -3.54 -15.75
CA LYS A 166 -20.14 -2.26 -15.08
C LYS A 166 -19.12 -1.17 -15.40
N HIS A 167 -17.91 -1.55 -15.72
CA HIS A 167 -16.78 -0.61 -15.83
C HIS A 167 -16.20 -0.51 -17.24
N PHE A 168 -16.54 -1.43 -18.11
CA PHE A 168 -16.05 -1.46 -19.48
C PHE A 168 -17.22 -1.61 -20.47
N ASP A 169 -17.10 -0.97 -21.62
CA ASP A 169 -18.05 -1.20 -22.72
C ASP A 169 -17.75 -2.55 -23.37
N VAL A 170 -18.65 -3.48 -23.20
CA VAL A 170 -18.57 -4.84 -23.80
C VAL A 170 -19.40 -4.99 -25.07
N SER A 171 -20.03 -3.90 -25.54
CA SER A 171 -20.94 -3.93 -26.71
C SER A 171 -20.21 -4.10 -28.04
N GLY A 172 -18.91 -3.98 -28.08
CA GLY A 172 -18.07 -4.08 -29.27
C GLY A 172 -17.25 -5.37 -29.41
N GLN A 173 -17.50 -6.40 -28.58
CA GLN A 173 -16.80 -7.70 -28.67
C GLN A 173 -17.70 -8.78 -29.25
#